data_b79758d170638c9e3b1a5abaedc6b930
#
_entry.id   b79758d170638c9e3b1a5abaedc6b930
#
_cell.length_a   1.000
_cell.length_b   1.000
_cell.length_c   1.000
_cell.angle_alpha   90.00
_cell.angle_beta   90.00
_cell.angle_gamma   90.00
#
_symmetry.space_group_name_H-M   'P 1'
#
loop_
_entity.id
_entity.type
_entity.pdbx_description
1 polymer ?
#
loop_
_entity_poly.entity_id
_entity_poly.type
_entity_poly.pdbx_seq_one_letter_code
_entity_poly.pdbx_strand_id
1 'polypeptide(L)'
;MARPRSEERRDAILAAATRVIASQGLGAPTAAIAKEAGTSNGSLFTYFATKADLLNALYLELKGELGSVALAGVPVDSDIRTQMLQLWRNWLHWAMSSPEKRKALQLLSVSKDLTSQTRETGLQLTAGMAAYIERCRMNGPMRNEPLMFVGALINSMAEAAIEYIMTDPANAESRSLAAFEAVWRAVT
;
A
#
# COMPACT_ATOMS: atom_id res chain seq x y z
N MET A 1 -17.13 -17.68 -14.21
CA MET A 1 -18.34 -17.53 -13.36
C MET A 1 -18.56 -16.03 -13.15
N ALA A 2 -19.79 -15.53 -13.33
CA ALA A 2 -20.11 -14.13 -13.03
C ALA A 2 -19.99 -13.88 -11.51
N ARG A 3 -19.33 -12.81 -11.14
CA ARG A 3 -19.16 -12.39 -9.74
C ARG A 3 -20.54 -12.07 -9.14
N PRO A 4 -20.86 -12.48 -7.92
CA PRO A 4 -22.15 -12.17 -7.30
C PRO A 4 -22.36 -10.65 -7.21
N ARG A 5 -23.57 -10.17 -7.51
CA ARG A 5 -23.93 -8.72 -7.41
C ARG A 5 -23.58 -8.08 -6.06
N SER A 6 -23.52 -8.87 -4.99
CA SER A 6 -23.14 -8.42 -3.64
C SER A 6 -21.65 -8.08 -3.56
N GLU A 7 -20.78 -8.87 -4.19
CA GLU A 7 -19.34 -8.60 -4.22
C GLU A 7 -19.02 -7.36 -5.07
N GLU A 8 -19.60 -7.26 -6.27
CA GLU A 8 -19.46 -6.08 -7.12
C GLU A 8 -19.84 -4.78 -6.38
N ARG A 9 -20.92 -4.82 -5.60
CA ARG A 9 -21.38 -3.67 -4.82
C ARG A 9 -20.42 -3.35 -3.68
N ARG A 10 -19.93 -4.36 -2.99
CA ARG A 10 -18.93 -4.20 -1.93
C ARG A 10 -17.66 -3.54 -2.47
N ASP A 11 -17.16 -4.00 -3.61
CA ASP A 11 -15.97 -3.45 -4.26
C ASP A 11 -16.20 -2.01 -4.74
N ALA A 12 -17.38 -1.70 -5.27
CA ALA A 12 -17.74 -0.33 -5.65
C ALA A 12 -17.71 0.62 -4.43
N ILE A 13 -18.15 0.16 -3.25
CA ILE A 13 -18.08 0.94 -2.01
C ILE A 13 -16.62 1.15 -1.58
N LEU A 14 -15.76 0.12 -1.65
CA LEU A 14 -14.34 0.24 -1.30
C LEU A 14 -13.59 1.17 -2.27
N ALA A 15 -13.87 1.07 -3.57
CA ALA A 15 -13.31 2.00 -4.56
C ALA A 15 -13.74 3.45 -4.32
N ALA A 16 -15.02 3.68 -3.98
CA ALA A 16 -15.52 5.00 -3.61
C ALA A 16 -14.88 5.51 -2.31
N ALA A 17 -14.73 4.64 -1.31
CA ALA A 17 -14.07 4.97 -0.05
C ALA A 17 -12.60 5.39 -0.29
N THR A 18 -11.88 4.72 -1.20
CA THR A 18 -10.52 5.09 -1.59
C THR A 18 -10.46 6.54 -2.07
N ARG A 19 -11.30 6.93 -3.05
CA ARG A 19 -11.35 8.30 -3.60
C ARG A 19 -11.73 9.34 -2.55
N VAL A 20 -12.78 9.06 -1.78
CA VAL A 20 -13.27 10.00 -0.76
C VAL A 20 -12.24 10.18 0.36
N ILE A 21 -11.60 9.11 0.84
CA ILE A 21 -10.58 9.20 1.89
C ILE A 21 -9.33 9.92 1.35
N ALA A 22 -8.89 9.64 0.15
CA ALA A 22 -7.75 10.33 -0.47
C ALA A 22 -7.98 11.85 -0.58
N SER A 23 -9.20 12.28 -0.90
CA SER A 23 -9.54 13.70 -1.09
C SER A 23 -9.96 14.43 0.18
N GLN A 24 -10.69 13.78 1.10
CA GLN A 24 -11.31 14.42 2.26
C GLN A 24 -10.74 13.94 3.61
N GLY A 25 -9.86 12.94 3.60
CA GLY A 25 -9.27 12.35 4.80
C GLY A 25 -10.21 11.38 5.51
N LEU A 26 -9.71 10.80 6.61
CA LEU A 26 -10.45 9.81 7.40
C LEU A 26 -11.71 10.35 8.08
N GLY A 27 -11.80 11.67 8.23
CA GLY A 27 -12.98 12.34 8.79
C GLY A 27 -14.21 12.33 7.88
N ALA A 28 -14.06 12.01 6.59
CA ALA A 28 -15.14 12.00 5.61
C ALA A 28 -16.38 11.22 6.10
N PRO A 29 -17.61 11.76 5.94
CA PRO A 29 -18.82 11.04 6.36
C PRO A 29 -19.12 9.86 5.44
N THR A 30 -19.69 8.78 5.99
CA THR A 30 -20.10 7.60 5.19
C THR A 30 -21.12 7.95 4.12
N ALA A 31 -21.93 8.98 4.33
CA ALA A 31 -22.86 9.49 3.32
C ALA A 31 -22.13 9.99 2.04
N ALA A 32 -20.94 10.58 2.17
CA ALA A 32 -20.14 10.98 1.01
C ALA A 32 -19.63 9.75 0.24
N ILE A 33 -19.18 8.71 0.96
CA ILE A 33 -18.74 7.44 0.37
C ILE A 33 -19.92 6.76 -0.34
N ALA A 34 -21.09 6.68 0.30
CA ALA A 34 -22.28 6.08 -0.28
C ALA A 34 -22.71 6.80 -1.57
N LYS A 35 -22.71 8.14 -1.56
CA LYS A 35 -23.00 8.97 -2.75
C LYS A 35 -22.01 8.69 -3.87
N GLU A 36 -20.73 8.65 -3.59
CA GLU A 36 -19.66 8.36 -4.54
C GLU A 36 -19.79 6.93 -5.11
N ALA A 37 -20.24 5.96 -4.30
CA ALA A 37 -20.49 4.58 -4.72
C ALA A 37 -21.83 4.40 -5.48
N GLY A 38 -22.62 5.44 -5.68
CA GLY A 38 -23.95 5.36 -6.29
C GLY A 38 -24.95 4.52 -5.48
N THR A 39 -24.86 4.57 -4.14
CA THR A 39 -25.74 3.80 -3.24
C THR A 39 -26.28 4.67 -2.11
N SER A 40 -27.29 4.16 -1.37
CA SER A 40 -27.74 4.84 -0.16
C SER A 40 -26.82 4.58 1.03
N ASN A 41 -26.77 5.50 1.99
CA ASN A 41 -26.00 5.29 3.21
C ASN A 41 -26.50 4.06 4.00
N GLY A 42 -27.80 3.79 4.00
CA GLY A 42 -28.37 2.56 4.61
C GLY A 42 -27.87 1.30 3.91
N SER A 43 -27.78 1.30 2.56
CA SER A 43 -27.25 0.17 1.81
C SER A 43 -25.75 -0.05 2.09
N LEU A 44 -24.95 1.01 2.29
CA LEU A 44 -23.54 0.87 2.69
C LEU A 44 -23.43 0.08 4.01
N PHE A 45 -24.28 0.37 4.98
CA PHE A 45 -24.28 -0.31 6.28
C PHE A 45 -24.75 -1.75 6.23
N THR A 46 -25.31 -2.23 5.12
CA THR A 46 -25.57 -3.66 4.93
C THR A 46 -24.30 -4.45 4.59
N TYR A 47 -23.25 -3.77 4.09
CA TYR A 47 -21.94 -4.37 3.77
C TYR A 47 -20.91 -4.16 4.87
N PHE A 48 -20.98 -3.04 5.57
CA PHE A 48 -20.03 -2.65 6.62
C PHE A 48 -20.84 -2.12 7.81
N ALA A 49 -20.89 -2.89 8.91
CA ALA A 49 -21.73 -2.53 10.07
C ALA A 49 -21.41 -1.16 10.65
N THR A 50 -20.13 -0.76 10.57
CA THR A 50 -19.64 0.55 11.03
C THR A 50 -18.69 1.17 10.00
N LYS A 51 -18.40 2.47 10.17
CA LYS A 51 -17.32 3.13 9.42
C LYS A 51 -15.96 2.50 9.70
N ALA A 52 -15.70 2.09 10.94
CA ALA A 52 -14.46 1.40 11.30
C ALA A 52 -14.31 0.09 10.53
N ASP A 53 -15.37 -0.71 10.39
CA ASP A 53 -15.33 -1.95 9.58
C ASP A 53 -15.00 -1.68 8.12
N LEU A 54 -15.56 -0.62 7.54
CA LEU A 54 -15.24 -0.17 6.19
C LEU A 54 -13.74 0.21 6.07
N LEU A 55 -13.21 0.98 7.02
CA LEU A 55 -11.80 1.41 7.01
C LEU A 55 -10.85 0.21 7.17
N ASN A 56 -11.18 -0.74 8.05
CA ASN A 56 -10.41 -1.96 8.24
C ASN A 56 -10.41 -2.83 6.97
N ALA A 57 -11.56 -3.01 6.34
CA ALA A 57 -11.68 -3.76 5.09
C ALA A 57 -10.88 -3.10 3.95
N LEU A 58 -10.98 -1.77 3.81
CA LEU A 58 -10.23 -1.02 2.81
C LEU A 58 -8.72 -1.13 3.01
N TYR A 59 -8.26 -1.03 4.26
CA TYR A 59 -6.84 -1.19 4.57
C TYR A 59 -6.30 -2.55 4.11
N LEU A 60 -7.03 -3.64 4.40
CA LEU A 60 -6.62 -4.99 4.00
C LEU A 60 -6.64 -5.16 2.48
N GLU A 61 -7.62 -4.61 1.78
CA GLU A 61 -7.68 -4.65 0.33
C GLU A 61 -6.48 -3.95 -0.31
N LEU A 62 -6.17 -2.73 0.12
CA LEU A 62 -5.02 -1.97 -0.39
C LEU A 62 -3.68 -2.62 -0.04
N LYS A 63 -3.55 -3.21 1.17
CA LYS A 63 -2.36 -3.98 1.57
C LYS A 63 -2.18 -5.24 0.73
N GLY A 64 -3.25 -5.98 0.47
CA GLY A 64 -3.22 -7.18 -0.36
C GLY A 64 -2.86 -6.87 -1.81
N GLU A 65 -3.45 -5.82 -2.38
CA GLU A 65 -3.12 -5.36 -3.73
C GLU A 65 -1.64 -4.96 -3.83
N LEU A 66 -1.16 -4.11 -2.90
CA LEU A 66 0.23 -3.69 -2.86
C LEU A 66 1.19 -4.88 -2.75
N GLY A 67 0.92 -5.82 -1.82
CA GLY A 67 1.75 -7.02 -1.63
C GLY A 67 1.83 -7.88 -2.89
N SER A 68 0.69 -8.08 -3.56
CA SER A 68 0.59 -8.84 -4.80
C SER A 68 1.35 -8.17 -5.96
N VAL A 69 1.10 -6.87 -6.18
CA VAL A 69 1.74 -6.12 -7.27
C VAL A 69 3.25 -5.99 -7.06
N ALA A 70 3.69 -5.72 -5.83
CA ALA A 70 5.11 -5.58 -5.52
C ALA A 70 5.92 -6.85 -5.83
N LEU A 71 5.32 -8.03 -5.63
CA LEU A 71 5.97 -9.32 -5.86
C LEU A 71 5.80 -9.85 -7.29
N ALA A 72 4.96 -9.24 -8.12
CA ALA A 72 4.67 -9.71 -9.46
C ALA A 72 5.92 -9.74 -10.35
N GLY A 73 6.23 -10.89 -10.94
CA GLY A 73 7.34 -11.04 -11.88
C GLY A 73 8.73 -10.80 -11.29
N VAL A 74 8.89 -10.85 -9.97
CA VAL A 74 10.22 -10.80 -9.33
C VAL A 74 11.02 -12.04 -9.75
N PRO A 75 12.23 -11.88 -10.35
CA PRO A 75 13.00 -12.99 -10.89
C PRO A 75 13.69 -13.80 -9.77
N VAL A 76 13.03 -14.86 -9.30
CA VAL A 76 13.46 -15.64 -8.11
C VAL A 76 14.83 -16.29 -8.25
N ASP A 77 15.28 -16.56 -9.48
CA ASP A 77 16.59 -17.18 -9.77
C ASP A 77 17.74 -16.17 -9.91
N SER A 78 17.45 -14.87 -9.83
CA SER A 78 18.45 -13.80 -9.88
C SER A 78 19.06 -13.52 -8.50
N ASP A 79 20.13 -12.72 -8.48
CA ASP A 79 20.69 -12.21 -7.23
C ASP A 79 19.70 -11.34 -6.45
N ILE A 80 19.91 -11.21 -5.15
CA ILE A 80 18.98 -10.50 -4.24
C ILE A 80 18.81 -9.01 -4.59
N ARG A 81 19.86 -8.38 -5.15
CA ARG A 81 19.77 -6.96 -5.54
C ARG A 81 18.86 -6.78 -6.75
N THR A 82 18.95 -7.66 -7.74
CA THR A 82 18.07 -7.67 -8.91
C THR A 82 16.62 -7.93 -8.50
N GLN A 83 16.37 -8.87 -7.60
CA GLN A 83 15.06 -9.16 -7.05
C GLN A 83 14.47 -7.94 -6.32
N MET A 84 15.27 -7.31 -5.46
CA MET A 84 14.84 -6.13 -4.69
C MET A 84 14.59 -4.91 -5.59
N LEU A 85 15.39 -4.73 -6.65
CA LEU A 85 15.17 -3.66 -7.62
C LEU A 85 13.85 -3.85 -8.39
N GLN A 86 13.50 -5.09 -8.75
CA GLN A 86 12.22 -5.36 -9.40
C GLN A 86 11.04 -5.09 -8.45
N LEU A 87 11.14 -5.52 -7.19
CA LEU A 87 10.13 -5.23 -6.17
C LEU A 87 9.98 -3.72 -5.96
N TRP A 88 11.08 -2.98 -5.88
CA TRP A 88 11.10 -1.53 -5.78
C TRP A 88 10.37 -0.87 -6.97
N ARG A 89 10.69 -1.26 -8.19
CA ARG A 89 10.05 -0.74 -9.41
C ARG A 89 8.55 -1.01 -9.43
N ASN A 90 8.13 -2.20 -9.08
CA ASN A 90 6.73 -2.58 -9.01
C ASN A 90 5.97 -1.73 -7.99
N TRP A 91 6.55 -1.55 -6.81
CA TRP A 91 5.96 -0.72 -5.76
C TRP A 91 5.82 0.75 -6.18
N LEU A 92 6.89 1.36 -6.70
CA LEU A 92 6.82 2.75 -7.20
C LEU A 92 5.81 2.89 -8.33
N HIS A 93 5.79 1.94 -9.26
CA HIS A 93 4.82 1.94 -10.36
C HIS A 93 3.38 1.91 -9.83
N TRP A 94 3.06 1.02 -8.89
CA TRP A 94 1.75 0.97 -8.26
C TRP A 94 1.40 2.30 -7.59
N ALA A 95 2.32 2.86 -6.84
CA ALA A 95 2.10 4.10 -6.10
C ALA A 95 1.85 5.31 -7.01
N MET A 96 2.58 5.40 -8.13
CA MET A 96 2.42 6.48 -9.12
C MET A 96 1.19 6.29 -10.01
N SER A 97 0.86 5.05 -10.36
CA SER A 97 -0.31 4.74 -11.19
C SER A 97 -1.64 4.80 -10.42
N SER A 98 -1.58 4.75 -9.09
CA SER A 98 -2.75 4.73 -8.20
C SER A 98 -2.59 5.71 -7.04
N PRO A 99 -2.45 7.04 -7.30
CA PRO A 99 -2.13 8.01 -6.26
C PRO A 99 -3.20 8.10 -5.17
N GLU A 100 -4.47 7.87 -5.51
CA GLU A 100 -5.57 7.84 -4.53
C GLU A 100 -5.46 6.63 -3.58
N LYS A 101 -5.10 5.45 -4.11
CA LYS A 101 -4.88 4.24 -3.30
C LYS A 101 -3.69 4.43 -2.36
N ARG A 102 -2.57 4.96 -2.88
CA ARG A 102 -1.39 5.30 -2.08
C ARG A 102 -1.77 6.24 -0.95
N LYS A 103 -2.46 7.36 -1.25
CA LYS A 103 -2.86 8.36 -0.26
C LYS A 103 -3.81 7.79 0.79
N ALA A 104 -4.81 7.02 0.37
CA ALA A 104 -5.74 6.35 1.28
C ALA A 104 -5.00 5.38 2.21
N LEU A 105 -4.07 4.56 1.68
CA LEU A 105 -3.29 3.62 2.47
C LEU A 105 -2.38 4.33 3.48
N GLN A 106 -1.76 5.45 3.13
CA GLN A 106 -0.97 6.28 4.05
C GLN A 106 -1.82 6.75 5.23
N LEU A 107 -3.00 7.34 4.94
CA LEU A 107 -3.91 7.82 5.97
C LEU A 107 -4.42 6.69 6.87
N LEU A 108 -4.81 5.56 6.28
CA LEU A 108 -5.27 4.38 7.02
C LEU A 108 -4.17 3.82 7.93
N SER A 109 -2.92 3.77 7.48
CA SER A 109 -1.80 3.18 8.26
C SER A 109 -1.61 3.84 9.62
N VAL A 110 -1.96 5.12 9.76
CA VAL A 110 -1.87 5.87 11.03
C VAL A 110 -3.23 6.02 11.74
N SER A 111 -4.30 5.41 11.21
CA SER A 111 -5.65 5.50 11.79
C SER A 111 -5.74 4.76 13.13
N LYS A 112 -6.45 5.36 14.08
CA LYS A 112 -6.80 4.73 15.34
C LYS A 112 -7.95 3.73 15.22
N ASP A 113 -8.69 3.75 14.10
CA ASP A 113 -9.82 2.87 13.82
C ASP A 113 -9.38 1.47 13.36
N LEU A 114 -8.08 1.30 13.00
CA LEU A 114 -7.57 -0.02 12.67
C LEU A 114 -7.37 -0.87 13.93
N THR A 115 -7.99 -2.03 13.93
CA THR A 115 -7.82 -3.02 15.01
C THR A 115 -6.42 -3.64 14.98
N SER A 116 -5.97 -4.19 16.12
CA SER A 116 -4.70 -4.95 16.19
C SER A 116 -4.73 -6.14 15.22
N GLN A 117 -5.84 -6.86 15.14
CA GLN A 117 -6.03 -7.96 14.20
C GLN A 117 -5.88 -7.52 12.74
N THR A 118 -6.47 -6.38 12.37
CA THR A 118 -6.34 -5.83 11.00
C THR A 118 -4.90 -5.45 10.69
N ARG A 119 -4.18 -4.87 11.65
CA ARG A 119 -2.76 -4.54 11.47
C ARG A 119 -1.92 -5.80 11.26
N GLU A 120 -2.14 -6.83 12.07
CA GLU A 120 -1.46 -8.13 11.94
C GLU A 120 -1.73 -8.78 10.59
N THR A 121 -3.00 -8.86 10.18
CA THR A 121 -3.38 -9.38 8.86
C THR A 121 -2.73 -8.55 7.73
N GLY A 122 -2.69 -7.23 7.85
CA GLY A 122 -2.00 -6.35 6.89
C GLY A 122 -0.50 -6.63 6.77
N LEU A 123 0.17 -6.98 7.88
CA LEU A 123 1.57 -7.43 7.86
C LEU A 123 1.73 -8.77 7.14
N GLN A 124 0.82 -9.72 7.37
CA GLN A 124 0.82 -11.01 6.68
C GLN A 124 0.64 -10.84 5.16
N LEU A 125 -0.25 -9.95 4.72
CA LEU A 125 -0.46 -9.66 3.30
C LEU A 125 0.79 -9.07 2.59
N THR A 126 1.70 -8.46 3.34
CA THR A 126 2.95 -7.91 2.83
C THR A 126 4.19 -8.70 3.28
N ALA A 127 4.01 -9.87 3.87
CA ALA A 127 5.11 -10.69 4.42
C ALA A 127 6.16 -11.09 3.36
N GLY A 128 5.73 -11.30 2.10
CA GLY A 128 6.65 -11.54 1.00
C GLY A 128 7.63 -10.39 0.77
N MET A 129 7.14 -9.14 0.82
CA MET A 129 8.02 -7.95 0.72
C MET A 129 8.99 -7.89 1.93
N ALA A 130 8.48 -8.14 3.12
CA ALA A 130 9.28 -8.16 4.35
C ALA A 130 10.39 -9.22 4.30
N ALA A 131 10.14 -10.38 3.71
CA ALA A 131 11.13 -11.43 3.52
C ALA A 131 12.30 -11.00 2.61
N TYR A 132 12.04 -10.20 1.57
CA TYR A 132 13.11 -9.61 0.74
C TYR A 132 13.96 -8.62 1.54
N ILE A 133 13.35 -7.75 2.33
CA ILE A 133 14.07 -6.81 3.20
C ILE A 133 14.95 -7.59 4.20
N GLU A 134 14.42 -8.65 4.81
CA GLU A 134 15.16 -9.49 5.74
C GLU A 134 16.40 -10.11 5.08
N ARG A 135 16.26 -10.66 3.88
CA ARG A 135 17.38 -11.23 3.12
C ARG A 135 18.44 -10.18 2.74
N CYS A 136 18.02 -8.96 2.39
CA CYS A 136 18.95 -7.88 2.05
C CYS A 136 19.80 -7.45 3.24
N ARG A 137 19.19 -7.32 4.42
CA ARG A 137 19.85 -6.73 5.60
C ARG A 137 20.74 -7.70 6.39
N MET A 138 20.70 -9.02 6.08
CA MET A 138 21.36 -10.07 6.89
C MET A 138 22.82 -9.77 7.22
N ASN A 139 23.58 -9.19 6.30
CA ASN A 139 24.99 -8.86 6.47
C ASN A 139 25.25 -7.34 6.52
N GLY A 140 24.19 -6.54 6.52
CA GLY A 140 24.25 -5.09 6.46
C GLY A 140 24.25 -4.39 7.82
N PRO A 141 24.35 -3.05 7.82
CA PRO A 141 24.35 -2.25 9.03
C PRO A 141 23.04 -2.37 9.82
N MET A 142 21.93 -2.69 9.14
CA MET A 142 20.59 -2.79 9.75
C MET A 142 20.24 -4.20 10.24
N ARG A 143 21.19 -5.16 10.26
CA ARG A 143 20.90 -6.57 10.59
C ARG A 143 20.30 -6.80 11.98
N ASN A 144 20.63 -5.96 12.95
CA ASN A 144 20.18 -6.07 14.34
C ASN A 144 18.97 -5.18 14.67
N GLU A 145 18.54 -4.34 13.72
CA GLU A 145 17.40 -3.45 13.93
C GLU A 145 16.07 -4.21 13.77
N PRO A 146 14.99 -3.79 14.45
CA PRO A 146 13.68 -4.39 14.21
C PRO A 146 13.27 -4.27 12.74
N LEU A 147 12.78 -5.36 12.12
CA LEU A 147 12.39 -5.39 10.71
C LEU A 147 11.34 -4.31 10.37
N MET A 148 10.41 -4.06 11.29
CA MET A 148 9.40 -3.01 11.14
C MET A 148 10.01 -1.61 11.06
N PHE A 149 11.07 -1.35 11.80
CA PHE A 149 11.79 -0.07 11.74
C PHE A 149 12.51 0.09 10.40
N VAL A 150 13.20 -0.96 9.94
CA VAL A 150 13.86 -0.95 8.62
C VAL A 150 12.84 -0.74 7.50
N GLY A 151 11.71 -1.44 7.56
CA GLY A 151 10.61 -1.26 6.60
C GLY A 151 10.03 0.15 6.62
N ALA A 152 9.91 0.78 7.80
CA ALA A 152 9.44 2.17 7.91
C ALA A 152 10.42 3.17 7.27
N LEU A 153 11.74 2.98 7.45
CA LEU A 153 12.75 3.82 6.79
C LEU A 153 12.69 3.68 5.27
N ILE A 154 12.64 2.44 4.76
CA ILE A 154 12.52 2.18 3.32
C ILE A 154 11.25 2.84 2.76
N ASN A 155 10.12 2.68 3.45
CA ASN A 155 8.86 3.31 3.05
C ASN A 155 8.97 4.84 3.01
N SER A 156 9.60 5.46 4.00
CA SER A 156 9.77 6.92 4.04
C SER A 156 10.63 7.43 2.89
N MET A 157 11.70 6.70 2.54
CA MET A 157 12.56 7.04 1.40
C MET A 157 11.81 6.85 0.06
N ALA A 158 11.01 5.78 -0.06
CA ALA A 158 10.16 5.55 -1.24
C ALA A 158 9.13 6.65 -1.43
N GLU A 159 8.44 7.06 -0.34
CA GLU A 159 7.45 8.13 -0.40
C GLU A 159 8.07 9.47 -0.83
N ALA A 160 9.22 9.84 -0.27
CA ALA A 160 9.94 11.04 -0.68
C ALA A 160 10.36 10.98 -2.15
N ALA A 161 10.84 9.82 -2.63
CA ALA A 161 11.19 9.61 -4.03
C ALA A 161 9.97 9.75 -4.95
N ILE A 162 8.83 9.13 -4.60
CA ILE A 162 7.60 9.20 -5.39
C ILE A 162 7.10 10.64 -5.50
N GLU A 163 7.06 11.39 -4.39
CA GLU A 163 6.61 12.78 -4.40
C GLU A 163 7.50 13.64 -5.31
N TYR A 164 8.82 13.46 -5.25
CA TYR A 164 9.73 14.19 -6.12
C TYR A 164 9.58 13.79 -7.60
N ILE A 165 9.49 12.50 -7.90
CA ILE A 165 9.30 11.97 -9.26
C ILE A 165 8.02 12.53 -9.90
N MET A 166 6.95 12.66 -9.13
CA MET A 166 5.69 13.25 -9.62
C MET A 166 5.82 14.72 -10.04
N THR A 167 6.81 15.45 -9.51
CA THR A 167 7.11 16.84 -9.93
C THR A 167 8.09 16.92 -11.10
N ASP A 168 8.85 15.83 -11.37
CA ASP A 168 9.87 15.76 -12.44
C ASP A 168 9.74 14.43 -13.23
N PRO A 169 8.62 14.21 -13.95
CA PRO A 169 8.37 12.94 -14.64
C PRO A 169 9.41 12.60 -15.71
N ALA A 170 10.04 13.62 -16.32
CA ALA A 170 11.04 13.41 -17.36
C ALA A 170 12.29 12.66 -16.86
N ASN A 171 12.58 12.74 -15.57
CA ASN A 171 13.71 12.06 -14.92
C ASN A 171 13.29 10.91 -14.00
N ALA A 172 12.06 10.41 -14.12
CA ALA A 172 11.49 9.43 -13.21
C ALA A 172 12.36 8.17 -13.02
N GLU A 173 12.84 7.56 -14.10
CA GLU A 173 13.66 6.34 -14.03
C GLU A 173 14.99 6.61 -13.31
N SER A 174 15.68 7.70 -13.66
CA SER A 174 16.95 8.10 -13.03
C SER A 174 16.77 8.38 -11.53
N ARG A 175 15.70 9.06 -11.14
CA ARG A 175 15.38 9.36 -9.73
C ARG A 175 15.00 8.12 -8.96
N SER A 176 14.19 7.24 -9.57
CA SER A 176 13.82 5.94 -8.98
C SER A 176 15.06 5.10 -8.69
N LEU A 177 15.99 5.00 -9.65
CA LEU A 177 17.22 4.25 -9.48
C LEU A 177 18.12 4.87 -8.40
N ALA A 178 18.29 6.18 -8.39
CA ALA A 178 19.08 6.87 -7.37
C ALA A 178 18.54 6.65 -5.96
N ALA A 179 17.20 6.69 -5.80
CA ALA A 179 16.56 6.41 -4.53
C ALA A 179 16.73 4.94 -4.11
N PHE A 180 16.60 4.00 -5.06
CA PHE A 180 16.90 2.58 -4.80
C PHE A 180 18.33 2.37 -4.31
N GLU A 181 19.31 3.00 -4.96
CA GLU A 181 20.72 2.90 -4.55
C GLU A 181 20.97 3.44 -3.14
N ALA A 182 20.26 4.51 -2.76
CA ALA A 182 20.35 5.04 -1.40
C ALA A 182 19.77 4.06 -0.38
N VAL A 183 18.58 3.49 -0.66
CA VAL A 183 17.96 2.45 0.17
C VAL A 183 18.87 1.22 0.26
N TRP A 184 19.38 0.74 -0.87
CA TRP A 184 20.25 -0.42 -0.94
C TRP A 184 21.47 -0.26 -0.02
N ARG A 185 22.21 0.84 -0.14
CA ARG A 185 23.40 1.12 0.71
C ARG A 185 23.05 1.31 2.18
N ALA A 186 21.85 1.76 2.51
CA ALA A 186 21.44 1.91 3.90
C ALA A 186 21.13 0.57 4.58
N VAL A 187 20.76 -0.44 3.78
CA VAL A 187 20.26 -1.72 4.31
C VAL A 187 21.32 -2.83 4.23
N THR A 188 22.13 -2.85 3.15
CA THR A 188 23.14 -3.89 2.85
C THR A 188 24.55 -3.45 3.17
#